data_928f5f4b489ae70ea733adabcd6a40f3
#
_entry.id   928f5f4b489ae70ea733adabcd6a40f3
#
_cell.length_a   1.000
_cell.length_b   1.000
_cell.length_c   1.000
_cell.angle_alpha   90.00
_cell.angle_beta   90.00
_cell.angle_gamma   90.00
#
_symmetry.space_group_name_H-M   'P 1'
#
loop_
_entity.id
_entity.type
_entity.pdbx_description
1 polymer ?
#
loop_
_entity_poly.entity_id
_entity_poly.type
_entity_poly.pdbx_seq_one_letter_code
_entity_poly.pdbx_strand_id
1 'polypeptide(L)'
;MRKTKSMNAKLLKISAVLAASLLAIGLAACSAGTGGDERPEGTSDAAALIETQPSGADEAAKLYEQLMQKENEVLSADSQLWEKLFLSASKESSMIEDGSNYGDFLLATLEGAKDKFTAQELETLKTGAEQIKRIEDKLAALEQEFPGCGSTPGQGESVDAQSAGMTAKAEGTEKFPSFNGKDLDGNDVSSDELLSNNTVTVVNFWFTTCKPCVGELGELEALNQKLADKGGAVVGVNTFTLDGDKAAISEAKSILEKKGVSYKNIWFGSDSEAGKFTSKLYSYPTTYVVDSNGNIVGQPILGAITSGEQAKKLDALIDQAIANSGR
;
A
#
# COMPACT_ATOMS: atom_id res chain seq x y z
N MET A 1 -22.21 41.84 46.48
CA MET A 1 -21.00 42.34 47.23
C MET A 1 -19.74 41.80 46.56
N ARG A 2 -18.88 42.74 46.14
CA ARG A 2 -17.42 42.72 46.07
C ARG A 2 -16.80 41.67 45.15
N LYS A 3 -15.83 41.94 44.29
CA LYS A 3 -15.18 43.17 43.78
C LYS A 3 -14.37 42.75 42.54
N THR A 4 -14.39 43.58 41.55
CA THR A 4 -13.47 43.74 40.43
C THR A 4 -12.00 43.71 40.84
N LYS A 5 -11.12 43.13 40.03
CA LYS A 5 -9.79 43.70 39.79
C LYS A 5 -9.28 43.38 38.41
N SER A 6 -9.27 44.41 37.61
CA SER A 6 -8.51 44.69 36.43
C SER A 6 -7.05 44.86 36.79
N MET A 7 -6.16 44.49 35.86
CA MET A 7 -4.90 45.20 35.55
C MET A 7 -4.15 44.45 34.48
N ASN A 8 -4.13 44.95 33.33
CA ASN A 8 -3.23 45.92 32.69
C ASN A 8 -2.09 45.28 31.90
N ALA A 9 -2.15 45.64 30.65
CA ALA A 9 -1.21 45.52 29.58
C ALA A 9 0.23 45.94 29.94
N LYS A 10 1.21 45.31 29.32
CA LYS A 10 2.41 45.98 28.88
C LYS A 10 2.85 45.47 27.52
N LEU A 11 2.65 46.33 26.53
CA LEU A 11 3.38 46.33 25.26
C LEU A 11 4.88 46.48 25.56
N LEU A 12 5.71 45.71 24.86
CA LEU A 12 7.06 46.15 24.58
C LEU A 12 7.38 45.84 23.10
N LYS A 13 7.40 46.89 22.34
CA LYS A 13 7.99 46.96 20.99
C LYS A 13 9.51 47.04 21.17
N ILE A 14 10.26 46.25 20.38
CA ILE A 14 11.63 46.57 20.01
C ILE A 14 11.80 46.29 18.53
N SER A 15 12.22 47.32 17.85
CA SER A 15 12.42 47.45 16.40
C SER A 15 13.74 46.86 15.93
N ALA A 16 13.72 46.38 14.71
CA ALA A 16 14.68 46.42 13.61
C ALA A 16 16.15 46.74 13.88
N VAL A 17 17.03 45.92 13.33
CA VAL A 17 18.23 46.41 12.61
C VAL A 17 18.51 45.48 11.42
N LEU A 18 18.52 46.06 10.21
CA LEU A 18 19.10 45.56 8.97
C LEU A 18 20.60 45.46 9.09
N ALA A 19 21.21 44.42 8.51
CA ALA A 19 22.52 44.54 7.90
C ALA A 19 22.67 43.53 6.78
N ALA A 20 22.68 44.04 5.56
CA ALA A 20 23.11 43.35 4.34
C ALA A 20 24.64 43.31 4.29
N SER A 21 25.24 42.24 3.85
CA SER A 21 26.55 42.25 3.20
C SER A 21 26.67 41.09 2.22
N LEU A 22 26.74 41.43 0.96
CA LEU A 22 27.23 40.68 -0.19
C LEU A 22 28.76 40.49 -0.09
N LEU A 23 29.27 39.36 -0.61
CA LEU A 23 30.46 39.15 -1.46
C LEU A 23 30.71 37.64 -1.50
N ALA A 24 30.56 36.98 -2.55
CA ALA A 24 31.15 36.73 -3.87
C ALA A 24 32.58 36.13 -3.82
N ILE A 25 32.68 35.00 -4.57
CA ILE A 25 33.84 34.49 -5.30
C ILE A 25 34.86 33.61 -4.55
N GLY A 26 35.04 32.40 -5.05
CA GLY A 26 36.24 31.60 -4.83
C GLY A 26 36.11 30.16 -5.36
N LEU A 27 36.65 29.95 -6.55
CA LEU A 27 36.83 28.69 -7.25
C LEU A 27 37.81 27.71 -6.56
N ALA A 28 37.53 26.43 -6.76
CA ALA A 28 38.45 25.31 -7.04
C ALA A 28 39.20 24.65 -5.88
N ALA A 29 39.04 23.40 -5.81
CA ALA A 29 40.01 22.31 -6.09
C ALA A 29 39.80 21.09 -5.17
N CYS A 30 39.87 19.97 -5.78
CA CYS A 30 39.88 18.59 -5.31
C CYS A 30 40.69 18.35 -4.03
N SER A 31 40.12 17.54 -3.13
CA SER A 31 40.88 16.48 -2.47
C SER A 31 39.96 15.43 -1.87
N ALA A 32 40.35 14.19 -2.07
CA ALA A 32 39.73 12.97 -1.63
C ALA A 32 39.71 12.83 -0.08
N GLY A 33 38.68 12.17 0.45
CA GLY A 33 38.75 11.69 1.83
C GLY A 33 37.39 11.35 2.45
N THR A 34 36.90 10.15 2.23
CA THR A 34 36.23 9.23 3.18
C THR A 34 35.19 9.76 4.16
N GLY A 35 34.02 9.16 4.07
CA GLY A 35 32.97 9.21 5.10
C GLY A 35 31.64 9.68 4.53
N GLY A 36 31.05 8.93 3.60
CA GLY A 36 29.70 9.18 3.12
C GLY A 36 28.70 8.67 4.13
N ASP A 37 28.03 9.61 4.76
CA ASP A 37 26.73 9.38 5.39
C ASP A 37 25.73 9.30 4.21
N GLU A 38 25.55 8.10 3.66
CA GLU A 38 24.52 7.85 2.64
C GLU A 38 23.16 7.84 3.34
N ARG A 39 22.55 9.02 3.43
CA ARG A 39 21.13 9.16 3.72
C ARG A 39 20.39 8.59 2.52
N PRO A 40 19.42 7.64 2.69
CA PRO A 40 18.69 7.04 1.58
C PRO A 40 18.00 8.12 0.73
N GLU A 41 18.25 8.13 -0.57
CA GLU A 41 17.73 9.13 -1.53
C GLU A 41 16.19 9.22 -1.60
N GLY A 42 15.45 8.23 -1.07
CA GLY A 42 13.99 8.20 -1.09
C GLY A 42 13.26 9.21 -0.18
N THR A 43 13.92 9.76 0.83
CA THR A 43 13.26 10.62 1.84
C THR A 43 13.05 12.06 1.39
N SER A 44 13.84 12.58 0.44
CA SER A 44 13.74 13.97 -0.03
C SER A 44 12.54 14.20 -0.95
N ASP A 45 12.13 13.17 -1.69
CA ASP A 45 11.08 13.26 -2.70
C ASP A 45 9.66 13.21 -2.08
N ALA A 46 9.44 12.35 -1.09
CA ALA A 46 8.17 12.27 -0.37
C ALA A 46 7.86 13.56 0.40
N ALA A 47 8.87 14.21 1.00
CA ALA A 47 8.68 15.46 1.70
C ALA A 47 8.21 16.59 0.76
N ALA A 48 8.74 16.65 -0.47
CA ALA A 48 8.32 17.61 -1.49
C ALA A 48 6.86 17.39 -1.91
N LEU A 49 6.45 16.13 -2.08
CA LEU A 49 5.06 15.79 -2.42
C LEU A 49 4.09 16.18 -1.28
N ILE A 50 4.44 15.92 -0.02
CA ILE A 50 3.63 16.27 1.14
C ILE A 50 3.38 17.79 1.23
N GLU A 51 4.39 18.61 0.92
CA GLU A 51 4.29 20.08 0.93
C GLU A 51 3.57 20.64 -0.32
N THR A 52 3.33 19.84 -1.35
CA THR A 52 2.68 20.28 -2.58
C THR A 52 1.20 20.62 -2.32
N GLN A 53 0.74 21.76 -2.83
CA GLN A 53 -0.65 22.18 -2.79
C GLN A 53 -1.22 22.15 -4.21
N PRO A 54 -2.18 21.27 -4.52
CA PRO A 54 -2.79 21.21 -5.83
C PRO A 54 -3.73 22.39 -6.05
N SER A 55 -3.80 22.88 -7.30
CA SER A 55 -4.67 24.00 -7.69
C SER A 55 -6.07 23.56 -8.11
N GLY A 56 -6.34 22.26 -8.21
CA GLY A 56 -7.61 21.71 -8.64
C GLY A 56 -7.66 20.18 -8.54
N ALA A 57 -8.83 19.61 -8.85
CA ALA A 57 -9.11 18.18 -8.67
C ALA A 57 -8.16 17.26 -9.47
N ASP A 58 -7.80 17.62 -10.70
CA ASP A 58 -6.89 16.81 -11.53
C ASP A 58 -5.46 16.77 -10.96
N GLU A 59 -4.97 17.88 -10.43
CA GLU A 59 -3.67 17.93 -9.76
C GLU A 59 -3.72 17.20 -8.41
N ALA A 60 -4.84 17.30 -7.69
CA ALA A 60 -5.05 16.58 -6.46
C ALA A 60 -5.04 15.04 -6.68
N ALA A 61 -5.70 14.56 -7.74
CA ALA A 61 -5.70 13.14 -8.10
C ALA A 61 -4.28 12.64 -8.45
N LYS A 62 -3.51 13.40 -9.24
CA LYS A 62 -2.11 13.06 -9.54
C LYS A 62 -1.22 13.04 -8.29
N LEU A 63 -1.38 14.04 -7.42
CA LEU A 63 -0.64 14.11 -6.16
C LEU A 63 -1.00 12.95 -5.23
N TYR A 64 -2.28 12.58 -5.17
CA TYR A 64 -2.78 11.42 -4.44
C TYR A 64 -2.09 10.13 -4.91
N GLU A 65 -2.07 9.89 -6.22
CA GLU A 65 -1.40 8.74 -6.82
C GLU A 65 0.11 8.71 -6.50
N GLN A 66 0.80 9.84 -6.61
CA GLN A 66 2.23 9.95 -6.29
C GLN A 66 2.52 9.66 -4.82
N LEU A 67 1.67 10.13 -3.90
CA LEU A 67 1.79 9.85 -2.47
C LEU A 67 1.57 8.37 -2.15
N MET A 68 0.56 7.74 -2.76
CA MET A 68 0.32 6.30 -2.66
C MET A 68 1.51 5.48 -3.17
N GLN A 69 2.12 5.91 -4.28
CA GLN A 69 3.34 5.28 -4.79
C GLN A 69 4.50 5.38 -3.80
N LYS A 70 4.68 6.54 -3.16
CA LYS A 70 5.74 6.72 -2.14
C LYS A 70 5.53 5.87 -0.89
N GLU A 71 4.29 5.69 -0.46
CA GLU A 71 3.96 4.76 0.62
C GLU A 71 4.38 3.32 0.27
N ASN A 72 4.05 2.88 -0.95
CA ASN A 72 4.45 1.58 -1.46
C ASN A 72 5.98 1.41 -1.55
N GLU A 73 6.70 2.46 -1.94
CA GLU A 73 8.18 2.46 -1.97
C GLU A 73 8.75 2.26 -0.57
N VAL A 74 8.21 2.94 0.46
CA VAL A 74 8.65 2.78 1.85
C VAL A 74 8.44 1.34 2.34
N LEU A 75 7.28 0.75 2.07
CA LEU A 75 6.98 -0.62 2.47
C LEU A 75 7.83 -1.65 1.72
N SER A 76 8.16 -1.39 0.45
CA SER A 76 8.94 -2.30 -0.38
C SER A 76 10.45 -2.25 -0.09
N ALA A 77 10.98 -1.09 0.30
CA ALA A 77 12.42 -0.88 0.53
C ALA A 77 13.00 -1.81 1.61
N ASP A 78 12.24 -2.02 2.69
CA ASP A 78 12.63 -2.84 3.84
C ASP A 78 11.64 -3.99 4.09
N SER A 79 11.16 -4.64 3.02
CA SER A 79 10.09 -5.65 3.06
C SER A 79 10.29 -6.75 4.10
N GLN A 80 11.51 -7.29 4.23
CA GLN A 80 11.84 -8.32 5.23
C GLN A 80 11.74 -7.80 6.68
N LEU A 81 12.01 -6.52 6.87
CA LEU A 81 11.93 -5.90 8.19
C LEU A 81 10.47 -5.65 8.59
N TRP A 82 9.64 -5.21 7.64
CA TRP A 82 8.19 -5.11 7.82
C TRP A 82 7.55 -6.48 8.08
N GLU A 83 7.97 -7.52 7.33
CA GLU A 83 7.54 -8.89 7.57
C GLU A 83 7.81 -9.31 9.03
N LYS A 84 9.05 -9.11 9.50
CA LYS A 84 9.44 -9.41 10.89
C LYS A 84 8.55 -8.65 11.89
N LEU A 85 8.17 -7.40 11.61
CA LEU A 85 7.26 -6.62 12.45
C LEU A 85 5.88 -7.27 12.53
N PHE A 86 5.24 -7.57 11.40
CA PHE A 86 3.90 -8.13 11.36
C PHE A 86 3.82 -9.54 11.95
N LEU A 87 4.82 -10.40 11.67
CA LEU A 87 4.94 -11.71 12.30
C LEU A 87 5.18 -11.62 13.82
N SER A 88 5.72 -10.51 14.27
CA SER A 88 6.03 -10.24 15.67
C SER A 88 4.86 -9.63 16.43
N ALA A 89 3.92 -9.02 15.74
CA ALA A 89 2.74 -8.42 16.32
C ALA A 89 1.87 -9.51 16.95
N SER A 90 1.41 -9.29 18.17
CA SER A 90 0.41 -10.18 18.78
C SER A 90 -0.94 -9.99 18.08
N LYS A 91 -1.74 -11.07 17.98
CA LYS A 91 -3.12 -11.01 17.48
C LYS A 91 -4.04 -10.05 18.27
N GLU A 92 -3.57 -9.57 19.41
CA GLU A 92 -4.25 -8.61 20.30
C GLU A 92 -3.84 -7.17 20.04
N SER A 93 -2.92 -6.91 19.08
CA SER A 93 -2.60 -5.55 18.64
C SER A 93 -3.86 -4.94 18.06
N SER A 94 -4.34 -3.89 18.69
CA SER A 94 -5.61 -3.21 18.42
C SER A 94 -5.92 -3.15 16.92
N MET A 95 -7.11 -3.65 16.54
CA MET A 95 -7.62 -3.42 15.19
C MET A 95 -7.61 -1.91 14.94
N ILE A 96 -7.21 -1.52 13.75
CA ILE A 96 -7.24 -0.12 13.35
C ILE A 96 -8.70 0.32 13.39
N GLU A 97 -9.03 1.31 14.23
CA GLU A 97 -10.36 1.90 14.20
C GLU A 97 -10.59 2.61 12.85
N ASP A 98 -11.83 2.56 12.36
CA ASP A 98 -12.19 3.19 11.09
C ASP A 98 -11.78 4.67 11.08
N GLY A 99 -11.00 5.07 10.06
CA GLY A 99 -10.44 6.42 9.95
C GLY A 99 -9.08 6.63 10.63
N SER A 100 -8.49 5.62 11.25
CA SER A 100 -7.13 5.71 11.83
C SER A 100 -6.07 5.80 10.73
N ASN A 101 -5.00 6.54 11.02
CA ASN A 101 -3.84 6.66 10.14
C ASN A 101 -3.01 5.37 10.16
N TYR A 102 -2.69 4.82 8.98
CA TYR A 102 -1.94 3.56 8.89
C TYR A 102 -0.54 3.65 9.50
N GLY A 103 0.14 4.80 9.39
CA GLY A 103 1.42 5.02 10.06
C GLY A 103 1.32 4.99 11.57
N ASP A 104 0.22 5.49 12.16
CA ASP A 104 -0.02 5.38 13.61
C ASP A 104 -0.18 3.92 14.04
N PHE A 105 -0.87 3.11 13.23
CA PHE A 105 -0.95 1.65 13.46
C PHE A 105 0.43 0.98 13.41
N LEU A 106 1.25 1.31 12.41
CA LEU A 106 2.61 0.77 12.30
C LEU A 106 3.46 1.14 13.51
N LEU A 107 3.39 2.40 13.96
CA LEU A 107 4.10 2.87 15.16
C LEU A 107 3.65 2.16 16.44
N ALA A 108 2.34 1.98 16.61
CA ALA A 108 1.79 1.24 17.75
C ALA A 108 2.21 -0.24 17.74
N THR A 109 2.18 -0.87 16.55
CA THR A 109 2.63 -2.24 16.36
C THR A 109 4.11 -2.41 16.68
N LEU A 110 4.94 -1.45 16.23
CA LEU A 110 6.37 -1.42 16.50
C LEU A 110 6.66 -1.28 18.01
N GLU A 111 5.96 -0.39 18.71
CA GLU A 111 6.10 -0.23 20.15
C GLU A 111 5.76 -1.53 20.91
N GLY A 112 4.70 -2.23 20.48
CA GLY A 112 4.30 -3.52 21.06
C GLY A 112 5.29 -4.66 20.80
N ALA A 113 6.10 -4.58 19.77
CA ALA A 113 7.06 -5.62 19.36
C ALA A 113 8.53 -5.23 19.52
N LYS A 114 8.83 -4.06 20.10
CA LYS A 114 10.17 -3.45 20.13
C LYS A 114 11.30 -4.36 20.66
N ASP A 115 11.00 -5.22 21.62
CA ASP A 115 11.99 -6.13 22.20
C ASP A 115 12.51 -7.22 21.24
N LYS A 116 11.87 -7.34 20.05
CA LYS A 116 12.22 -8.31 19.00
C LYS A 116 13.15 -7.74 17.94
N PHE A 117 13.51 -6.47 18.05
CA PHE A 117 14.30 -5.74 17.07
C PHE A 117 15.58 -5.17 17.67
N THR A 118 16.61 -5.04 16.84
CA THR A 118 17.80 -4.25 17.17
C THR A 118 17.49 -2.75 17.14
N ALA A 119 18.34 -1.93 17.74
CA ALA A 119 18.16 -0.48 17.74
C ALA A 119 18.15 0.11 16.31
N GLN A 120 18.94 -0.46 15.41
CA GLN A 120 19.00 -0.01 14.00
C GLN A 120 17.71 -0.41 13.25
N GLU A 121 17.22 -1.65 13.43
CA GLU A 121 15.96 -2.09 12.84
C GLU A 121 14.77 -1.23 13.33
N LEU A 122 14.74 -0.89 14.63
CA LEU A 122 13.72 -0.02 15.21
C LEU A 122 13.75 1.37 14.59
N GLU A 123 14.93 1.96 14.40
CA GLU A 123 15.08 3.27 13.78
C GLU A 123 14.59 3.27 12.34
N THR A 124 14.97 2.25 11.55
CA THR A 124 14.50 2.08 10.16
C THR A 124 12.98 1.97 10.09
N LEU A 125 12.37 1.06 10.86
CA LEU A 125 10.92 0.87 10.88
C LEU A 125 10.18 2.11 11.36
N LYS A 126 10.69 2.78 12.39
CA LYS A 126 10.10 4.01 12.92
C LYS A 126 10.13 5.13 11.89
N THR A 127 11.27 5.32 11.21
CA THR A 127 11.40 6.33 10.15
C THR A 127 10.40 6.07 9.02
N GLY A 128 10.28 4.82 8.57
CA GLY A 128 9.32 4.42 7.56
C GLY A 128 7.87 4.64 8.01
N ALA A 129 7.52 4.23 9.22
CA ALA A 129 6.18 4.42 9.77
C ALA A 129 5.80 5.90 9.94
N GLU A 130 6.74 6.75 10.39
CA GLU A 130 6.55 8.21 10.49
C GLU A 130 6.40 8.87 9.10
N GLN A 131 7.07 8.33 8.08
CA GLN A 131 6.91 8.80 6.70
C GLN A 131 5.53 8.41 6.16
N ILE A 132 5.11 7.16 6.33
CA ILE A 132 3.77 6.68 5.97
C ILE A 132 2.69 7.51 6.68
N LYS A 133 2.85 7.76 7.98
CA LYS A 133 1.92 8.63 8.72
C LYS A 133 1.72 9.99 8.07
N ARG A 134 2.80 10.66 7.67
CA ARG A 134 2.71 11.98 7.01
C ARG A 134 2.08 11.91 5.62
N ILE A 135 2.34 10.83 4.88
CA ILE A 135 1.68 10.57 3.59
C ILE A 135 0.18 10.41 3.81
N GLU A 136 -0.22 9.58 4.74
CA GLU A 136 -1.61 9.33 5.10
C GLU A 136 -2.36 10.59 5.56
N ASP A 137 -1.72 11.43 6.40
CA ASP A 137 -2.28 12.72 6.82
C ASP A 137 -2.52 13.65 5.61
N LYS A 138 -1.60 13.64 4.62
CA LYS A 138 -1.76 14.41 3.38
C LYS A 138 -2.85 13.85 2.48
N LEU A 139 -2.93 12.52 2.33
CA LEU A 139 -4.00 11.86 1.56
C LEU A 139 -5.38 12.20 2.13
N ALA A 140 -5.53 12.13 3.45
CA ALA A 140 -6.77 12.50 4.13
C ALA A 140 -7.15 13.98 3.91
N ALA A 141 -6.17 14.88 3.94
CA ALA A 141 -6.39 16.30 3.66
C ALA A 141 -6.83 16.53 2.20
N LEU A 142 -6.22 15.82 1.23
CA LEU A 142 -6.62 15.89 -0.17
C LEU A 142 -8.04 15.39 -0.39
N GLU A 143 -8.45 14.29 0.25
CA GLU A 143 -9.82 13.77 0.15
C GLU A 143 -10.86 14.73 0.74
N GLN A 144 -10.51 15.49 1.78
CA GLN A 144 -11.39 16.51 2.36
C GLN A 144 -11.53 17.73 1.45
N GLU A 145 -10.42 18.20 0.85
CA GLU A 145 -10.40 19.39 0.01
C GLU A 145 -10.94 19.11 -1.41
N PHE A 146 -10.64 17.92 -1.95
CA PHE A 146 -11.03 17.46 -3.28
C PHE A 146 -11.74 16.11 -3.20
N PRO A 147 -13.01 16.05 -2.78
CA PRO A 147 -13.74 14.79 -2.65
C PRO A 147 -13.72 13.98 -3.95
N GLY A 148 -13.24 12.74 -3.88
CA GLY A 148 -13.13 11.85 -5.03
C GLY A 148 -11.76 11.85 -5.71
N CYS A 149 -10.77 12.62 -5.27
CA CYS A 149 -9.42 12.59 -5.85
C CYS A 149 -8.75 11.20 -5.73
N GLY A 150 -9.09 10.40 -4.72
CA GLY A 150 -8.67 9.00 -4.57
C GLY A 150 -9.55 8.00 -5.32
N SER A 151 -10.56 8.45 -6.06
CA SER A 151 -11.54 7.59 -6.75
C SER A 151 -11.50 7.70 -8.28
N THR A 152 -10.59 8.50 -8.85
CA THR A 152 -10.53 8.75 -10.29
C THR A 152 -9.75 7.61 -10.95
N PRO A 153 -10.35 6.87 -11.91
CA PRO A 153 -9.57 5.98 -12.77
C PRO A 153 -8.63 6.83 -13.60
N GLY A 154 -7.33 6.71 -13.39
CA GLY A 154 -6.33 7.41 -14.17
C GLY A 154 -6.47 7.07 -15.65
N GLN A 155 -6.79 8.07 -16.49
CA GLN A 155 -6.55 8.00 -17.92
C GLN A 155 -5.03 8.09 -18.11
N GLY A 156 -4.36 6.92 -18.07
CA GLY A 156 -2.94 6.82 -18.37
C GLY A 156 -2.70 7.04 -19.86
N GLU A 157 -2.17 8.20 -20.21
CA GLU A 157 -1.51 8.36 -21.50
C GLU A 157 -0.26 7.46 -21.52
N SER A 158 -0.24 6.58 -22.53
CA SER A 158 0.85 5.65 -22.81
C SER A 158 2.16 6.39 -23.10
N VAL A 159 3.18 6.17 -22.28
CA VAL A 159 4.56 6.46 -22.65
C VAL A 159 5.31 5.15 -22.86
N ASP A 160 5.89 5.03 -24.04
CA ASP A 160 6.60 3.85 -24.54
C ASP A 160 7.63 3.30 -23.57
N ALA A 161 7.53 2.00 -23.29
CA ALA A 161 8.46 1.26 -22.47
C ALA A 161 9.63 0.77 -23.34
N GLN A 162 10.84 1.25 -23.03
CA GLN A 162 12.06 0.61 -23.54
C GLN A 162 12.65 -0.30 -22.46
N SER A 163 12.68 -1.57 -22.81
CA SER A 163 13.29 -2.73 -22.17
C SER A 163 14.42 -2.46 -21.18
N ALA A 164 14.26 -2.98 -19.96
CA ALA A 164 15.38 -3.52 -19.22
C ALA A 164 15.06 -4.99 -18.89
N GLY A 165 15.70 -5.90 -19.62
CA GLY A 165 15.55 -7.32 -19.41
C GLY A 165 16.14 -7.75 -18.08
N MET A 166 15.32 -8.38 -17.27
CA MET A 166 15.75 -9.31 -16.22
C MET A 166 15.08 -10.63 -16.50
N THR A 167 15.83 -11.53 -17.12
CA THR A 167 15.51 -12.94 -17.21
C THR A 167 15.59 -13.53 -15.80
N ALA A 168 14.47 -13.57 -15.09
CA ALA A 168 14.33 -14.43 -13.92
C ALA A 168 14.28 -15.87 -14.39
N LYS A 169 15.31 -16.65 -14.08
CA LYS A 169 15.41 -18.08 -14.28
C LYS A 169 14.28 -18.75 -13.50
N ALA A 170 13.38 -19.42 -14.22
CA ALA A 170 12.34 -20.25 -13.65
C ALA A 170 12.95 -21.43 -12.91
N GLU A 171 13.07 -21.36 -11.60
CA GLU A 171 13.30 -22.51 -10.73
C GLU A 171 12.02 -22.75 -9.92
N GLY A 172 11.30 -23.84 -10.29
CA GLY A 172 10.16 -24.42 -9.57
C GLY A 172 8.94 -23.53 -9.51
N THR A 173 7.91 -23.85 -10.26
CA THR A 173 6.62 -23.17 -10.18
C THR A 173 6.02 -23.39 -8.77
N GLU A 174 6.04 -22.36 -7.93
CA GLU A 174 5.38 -22.40 -6.63
C GLU A 174 3.86 -22.46 -6.83
N LYS A 175 3.20 -23.38 -6.13
CA LYS A 175 1.74 -23.52 -6.18
C LYS A 175 1.09 -22.52 -5.24
N PHE A 176 0.04 -21.87 -5.70
CA PHE A 176 -0.86 -21.18 -4.79
C PHE A 176 -1.49 -22.19 -3.82
N PRO A 177 -1.53 -21.91 -2.50
CA PRO A 177 -1.99 -22.91 -1.54
C PRO A 177 -3.45 -23.29 -1.75
N SER A 178 -3.76 -24.56 -1.55
CA SER A 178 -5.12 -25.07 -1.66
C SER A 178 -5.99 -24.60 -0.48
N PHE A 179 -7.27 -24.37 -0.77
CA PHE A 179 -8.28 -24.03 0.24
C PHE A 179 -9.67 -24.54 -0.13
N ASN A 180 -10.46 -24.77 0.91
CA ASN A 180 -11.91 -24.80 0.86
C ASN A 180 -12.40 -23.66 1.76
N GLY A 181 -13.17 -22.77 1.20
CA GLY A 181 -13.63 -21.56 1.87
C GLY A 181 -15.03 -21.16 1.41
N LYS A 182 -15.37 -19.92 1.63
CA LYS A 182 -16.64 -19.34 1.22
C LYS A 182 -16.43 -17.95 0.64
N ASP A 183 -17.38 -17.52 -0.20
CA ASP A 183 -17.48 -16.10 -0.50
C ASP A 183 -18.15 -15.33 0.67
N LEU A 184 -18.20 -14.01 0.54
CA LEU A 184 -18.79 -13.17 1.60
C LEU A 184 -20.33 -13.36 1.72
N ASP A 185 -20.98 -14.02 0.76
CA ASP A 185 -22.40 -14.38 0.81
C ASP A 185 -22.64 -15.78 1.43
N GLY A 186 -21.56 -16.51 1.72
CA GLY A 186 -21.60 -17.83 2.37
C GLY A 186 -21.65 -19.01 1.40
N ASN A 187 -21.49 -18.78 0.10
CA ASN A 187 -21.40 -19.85 -0.90
C ASN A 187 -20.03 -20.52 -0.83
N ASP A 188 -20.00 -21.86 -1.00
CA ASP A 188 -18.76 -22.60 -0.97
C ASP A 188 -17.86 -22.27 -2.17
N VAL A 189 -16.54 -22.16 -1.92
CA VAL A 189 -15.51 -21.88 -2.92
C VAL A 189 -14.32 -22.79 -2.65
N SER A 190 -13.87 -23.52 -3.67
CA SER A 190 -12.62 -24.28 -3.61
C SER A 190 -11.56 -23.66 -4.52
N SER A 191 -10.28 -23.75 -4.10
CA SER A 191 -9.16 -23.29 -4.91
C SER A 191 -9.09 -23.99 -6.26
N ASP A 192 -9.33 -25.31 -6.28
CA ASP A 192 -9.20 -26.12 -7.48
C ASP A 192 -10.23 -25.68 -8.54
N GLU A 193 -11.48 -25.47 -8.13
CA GLU A 193 -12.52 -25.01 -9.03
C GLU A 193 -12.31 -23.56 -9.46
N LEU A 194 -11.93 -22.69 -8.52
CA LEU A 194 -11.68 -21.27 -8.77
C LEU A 194 -10.55 -21.07 -9.79
N LEU A 195 -9.43 -21.77 -9.61
CA LEU A 195 -8.24 -21.59 -10.46
C LEU A 195 -8.38 -22.31 -11.80
N SER A 196 -8.93 -23.53 -11.84
CA SER A 196 -9.07 -24.29 -13.08
C SER A 196 -10.11 -23.71 -14.04
N ASN A 197 -11.10 -23.00 -13.55
CA ASN A 197 -12.12 -22.37 -14.39
C ASN A 197 -11.65 -21.08 -15.06
N ASN A 198 -10.54 -20.48 -14.57
CA ASN A 198 -9.99 -19.26 -15.11
C ASN A 198 -8.70 -19.53 -15.91
N THR A 199 -8.47 -18.77 -16.98
CA THR A 199 -7.17 -18.74 -17.68
C THR A 199 -6.09 -18.10 -16.82
N VAL A 200 -6.47 -17.12 -16.04
CA VAL A 200 -5.64 -16.41 -15.06
C VAL A 200 -6.51 -15.95 -13.90
N THR A 201 -6.00 -16.04 -12.68
CA THR A 201 -6.65 -15.50 -11.49
C THR A 201 -5.70 -14.52 -10.82
N VAL A 202 -6.13 -13.27 -10.65
CA VAL A 202 -5.42 -12.24 -9.87
C VAL A 202 -5.97 -12.30 -8.46
N VAL A 203 -5.14 -12.68 -7.48
CA VAL A 203 -5.53 -12.81 -6.08
C VAL A 203 -4.96 -11.64 -5.29
N ASN A 204 -5.85 -10.78 -4.80
CA ASN A 204 -5.48 -9.59 -4.04
C ASN A 204 -5.80 -9.77 -2.55
N PHE A 205 -4.80 -9.61 -1.71
CA PHE A 205 -4.92 -9.64 -0.25
C PHE A 205 -5.02 -8.22 0.28
N TRP A 206 -6.07 -7.96 1.05
CA TRP A 206 -6.40 -6.64 1.57
C TRP A 206 -7.04 -6.70 2.96
N PHE A 207 -7.27 -5.55 3.58
CA PHE A 207 -8.13 -5.44 4.77
C PHE A 207 -8.82 -4.07 4.83
N THR A 208 -9.93 -3.98 5.59
CA THR A 208 -10.88 -2.86 5.53
C THR A 208 -10.33 -1.51 5.95
N THR A 209 -9.35 -1.48 6.83
CA THR A 209 -8.72 -0.25 7.32
C THR A 209 -7.42 0.12 6.59
N CYS A 210 -6.99 -0.68 5.62
CA CYS A 210 -5.84 -0.39 4.78
C CYS A 210 -6.23 0.60 3.67
N LYS A 211 -5.90 1.88 3.82
CA LYS A 211 -6.25 2.92 2.83
C LYS A 211 -5.75 2.61 1.42
N PRO A 212 -4.45 2.26 1.19
CA PRO A 212 -3.99 1.89 -0.13
C PRO A 212 -4.77 0.70 -0.73
N CYS A 213 -5.12 -0.30 0.11
CA CYS A 213 -5.92 -1.42 -0.36
C CYS A 213 -7.31 -0.98 -0.82
N VAL A 214 -8.00 -0.16 -0.02
CA VAL A 214 -9.34 0.36 -0.34
C VAL A 214 -9.27 1.32 -1.52
N GLY A 215 -8.15 2.04 -1.68
CA GLY A 215 -7.88 2.94 -2.80
C GLY A 215 -7.87 2.21 -4.15
N GLU A 216 -7.26 1.03 -4.24
CA GLU A 216 -7.11 0.28 -5.51
C GLU A 216 -8.31 -0.58 -5.92
N LEU A 217 -9.34 -0.71 -5.07
CA LEU A 217 -10.47 -1.62 -5.34
C LEU A 217 -11.19 -1.31 -6.66
N GLY A 218 -11.26 -0.03 -7.05
CA GLY A 218 -11.86 0.39 -8.32
C GLY A 218 -11.04 -0.06 -9.53
N GLU A 219 -9.72 0.03 -9.47
CA GLU A 219 -8.80 -0.44 -10.51
C GLU A 219 -8.84 -1.97 -10.63
N LEU A 220 -8.92 -2.67 -9.50
CA LEU A 220 -9.11 -4.13 -9.49
C LEU A 220 -10.44 -4.54 -10.11
N GLU A 221 -11.52 -3.79 -9.89
CA GLU A 221 -12.80 -4.01 -10.57
C GLU A 221 -12.70 -3.79 -12.08
N ALA A 222 -12.06 -2.69 -12.50
CA ALA A 222 -11.82 -2.45 -13.92
C ALA A 222 -10.95 -3.54 -14.56
N LEU A 223 -9.94 -4.04 -13.84
CA LEU A 223 -9.15 -5.19 -14.26
C LEU A 223 -9.98 -6.46 -14.36
N ASN A 224 -10.85 -6.75 -13.39
CA ASN A 224 -11.72 -7.90 -13.39
C ASN A 224 -12.62 -7.93 -14.65
N GLN A 225 -13.18 -6.78 -15.01
CA GLN A 225 -14.00 -6.65 -16.24
C GLN A 225 -13.17 -6.93 -17.50
N LYS A 226 -11.94 -6.42 -17.58
CA LYS A 226 -11.03 -6.72 -18.72
C LYS A 226 -10.62 -8.19 -18.78
N LEU A 227 -10.42 -8.83 -17.63
CA LEU A 227 -10.04 -10.24 -17.56
C LEU A 227 -11.19 -11.18 -17.92
N ALA A 228 -12.44 -10.81 -17.64
CA ALA A 228 -13.61 -11.62 -17.98
C ALA A 228 -13.66 -11.98 -19.46
N ASP A 229 -13.33 -11.03 -20.36
CA ASP A 229 -13.27 -11.26 -21.80
C ASP A 229 -12.17 -12.26 -22.22
N LYS A 230 -11.16 -12.43 -21.35
CA LYS A 230 -10.05 -13.39 -21.55
C LYS A 230 -10.23 -14.69 -20.76
N GLY A 231 -11.39 -14.88 -20.13
CA GLY A 231 -11.69 -16.03 -19.26
C GLY A 231 -10.91 -16.01 -17.93
N GLY A 232 -10.46 -14.85 -17.48
CA GLY A 232 -9.78 -14.65 -16.19
C GLY A 232 -10.67 -13.92 -15.18
N ALA A 233 -10.19 -13.79 -13.96
CA ALA A 233 -10.90 -13.10 -12.89
C ALA A 233 -9.96 -12.47 -11.85
N VAL A 234 -10.45 -11.46 -11.14
CA VAL A 234 -9.88 -10.99 -9.89
C VAL A 234 -10.61 -11.64 -8.71
N VAL A 235 -9.88 -11.96 -7.65
CA VAL A 235 -10.40 -12.52 -6.41
C VAL A 235 -9.78 -11.77 -5.24
N GLY A 236 -10.60 -11.21 -4.37
CA GLY A 236 -10.15 -10.56 -3.13
C GLY A 236 -10.13 -11.54 -1.96
N VAL A 237 -9.14 -11.41 -1.09
CA VAL A 237 -9.07 -12.06 0.21
C VAL A 237 -8.90 -10.98 1.26
N ASN A 238 -9.99 -10.67 1.98
CA ASN A 238 -9.87 -9.76 3.12
C ASN A 238 -9.37 -10.55 4.33
N THR A 239 -8.19 -10.18 4.84
CA THR A 239 -7.53 -10.97 5.89
C THR A 239 -8.24 -10.89 7.24
N PHE A 240 -9.11 -9.91 7.46
CA PHE A 240 -9.93 -9.82 8.67
C PHE A 240 -11.15 -10.75 8.62
N THR A 241 -11.58 -11.18 7.42
CA THR A 241 -12.72 -12.09 7.27
C THR A 241 -12.38 -13.57 7.43
N LEU A 242 -11.10 -13.91 7.67
CA LEU A 242 -10.69 -15.29 7.91
C LEU A 242 -11.49 -15.90 9.07
N ASP A 243 -11.69 -17.22 9.03
CA ASP A 243 -12.53 -17.97 9.97
C ASP A 243 -14.02 -17.56 9.93
N GLY A 244 -14.42 -16.72 8.98
CA GLY A 244 -15.81 -16.29 8.80
C GLY A 244 -16.27 -15.27 9.84
N ASP A 245 -15.40 -14.36 10.28
CA ASP A 245 -15.79 -13.29 11.19
C ASP A 245 -16.92 -12.44 10.59
N LYS A 246 -18.08 -12.45 11.24
CA LYS A 246 -19.29 -11.85 10.70
C LYS A 246 -19.24 -10.32 10.69
N ALA A 247 -18.56 -9.71 11.66
CA ALA A 247 -18.42 -8.26 11.73
C ALA A 247 -17.52 -7.78 10.62
N ALA A 248 -16.33 -8.40 10.47
CA ALA A 248 -15.40 -8.10 9.38
C ALA A 248 -16.01 -8.36 7.99
N ILE A 249 -16.79 -9.44 7.81
CA ILE A 249 -17.52 -9.70 6.55
C ILE A 249 -18.53 -8.58 6.25
N SER A 250 -19.29 -8.13 7.25
CA SER A 250 -20.27 -7.04 7.07
C SER A 250 -19.58 -5.73 6.68
N GLU A 251 -18.46 -5.42 7.30
CA GLU A 251 -17.66 -4.23 7.02
C GLU A 251 -17.05 -4.31 5.61
N ALA A 252 -16.40 -5.43 5.26
CA ALA A 252 -15.85 -5.66 3.94
C ALA A 252 -16.90 -5.48 2.84
N LYS A 253 -18.10 -6.07 3.00
CA LYS A 253 -19.22 -5.92 2.06
C LYS A 253 -19.63 -4.47 1.89
N SER A 254 -19.73 -3.70 2.98
CA SER A 254 -20.07 -2.27 2.92
C SER A 254 -19.06 -1.45 2.12
N ILE A 255 -17.76 -1.73 2.29
CA ILE A 255 -16.68 -1.06 1.54
C ILE A 255 -16.73 -1.44 0.06
N LEU A 256 -16.83 -2.74 -0.25
CA LEU A 256 -16.91 -3.25 -1.61
C LEU A 256 -18.11 -2.64 -2.37
N GLU A 257 -19.27 -2.56 -1.72
CA GLU A 257 -20.46 -1.92 -2.28
C GLU A 257 -20.23 -0.43 -2.57
N LYS A 258 -19.67 0.32 -1.62
CA LYS A 258 -19.35 1.74 -1.80
C LYS A 258 -18.34 1.99 -2.93
N LYS A 259 -17.43 1.06 -3.16
CA LYS A 259 -16.41 1.12 -4.22
C LYS A 259 -16.88 0.51 -5.55
N GLY A 260 -18.13 0.00 -5.61
CA GLY A 260 -18.70 -0.60 -6.82
C GLY A 260 -18.04 -1.90 -7.24
N VAL A 261 -17.45 -2.65 -6.32
CA VAL A 261 -16.74 -3.91 -6.57
C VAL A 261 -17.73 -5.05 -6.74
N SER A 262 -17.61 -5.80 -7.84
CA SER A 262 -18.42 -6.94 -8.16
C SER A 262 -17.64 -8.26 -8.20
N TYR A 263 -16.31 -8.23 -8.26
CA TYR A 263 -15.49 -9.44 -8.25
C TYR A 263 -15.58 -10.17 -6.90
N LYS A 264 -15.38 -11.48 -6.98
CA LYS A 264 -15.54 -12.36 -5.83
C LYS A 264 -14.51 -12.04 -4.73
N ASN A 265 -15.00 -11.86 -3.51
CA ASN A 265 -14.17 -11.81 -2.30
C ASN A 265 -14.47 -13.05 -1.47
N ILE A 266 -13.40 -13.69 -0.95
CA ILE A 266 -13.48 -14.99 -0.29
C ILE A 266 -12.79 -14.97 1.08
N TRP A 267 -13.15 -15.95 1.89
CA TRP A 267 -12.45 -16.26 3.14
C TRP A 267 -12.32 -17.78 3.33
N PHE A 268 -11.37 -18.19 4.15
CA PHE A 268 -11.09 -19.58 4.50
C PHE A 268 -10.58 -19.65 5.95
N GLY A 269 -10.42 -20.87 6.48
CA GLY A 269 -9.89 -21.05 7.84
C GLY A 269 -8.44 -20.59 7.97
N SER A 270 -8.13 -19.88 9.04
CA SER A 270 -6.77 -19.40 9.33
C SER A 270 -5.77 -20.53 9.57
N ASP A 271 -6.24 -21.71 9.94
CA ASP A 271 -5.44 -22.93 10.13
C ASP A 271 -5.20 -23.74 8.85
N SER A 272 -5.90 -23.40 7.75
CA SER A 272 -5.71 -24.01 6.43
C SER A 272 -4.33 -23.70 5.84
N GLU A 273 -3.93 -24.36 4.75
CA GLU A 273 -2.71 -24.04 4.02
C GLU A 273 -2.72 -22.59 3.51
N ALA A 274 -3.86 -22.15 2.93
CA ALA A 274 -4.02 -20.77 2.50
C ALA A 274 -4.05 -19.78 3.66
N GLY A 275 -4.63 -20.15 4.81
CA GLY A 275 -4.59 -19.31 6.01
C GLY A 275 -3.18 -19.12 6.54
N LYS A 276 -2.38 -20.19 6.60
CA LYS A 276 -0.97 -20.12 6.96
C LYS A 276 -0.11 -19.36 5.95
N PHE A 277 -0.47 -19.43 4.67
CA PHE A 277 0.17 -18.60 3.64
C PHE A 277 -0.18 -17.13 3.88
N THR A 278 -1.45 -16.81 4.08
CA THR A 278 -1.91 -15.45 4.36
C THR A 278 -1.26 -14.84 5.60
N SER A 279 -1.05 -15.64 6.66
CA SER A 279 -0.39 -15.18 7.89
C SER A 279 1.09 -14.81 7.72
N LYS A 280 1.70 -15.18 6.60
CA LYS A 280 3.08 -14.80 6.27
C LYS A 280 3.16 -13.53 5.41
N LEU A 281 2.03 -12.99 4.97
CA LEU A 281 2.01 -11.74 4.23
C LEU A 281 2.32 -10.57 5.17
N TYR A 282 3.28 -9.76 4.78
CA TYR A 282 3.84 -8.68 5.60
C TYR A 282 3.62 -7.29 5.00
N SER A 283 3.09 -7.22 3.79
CA SER A 283 2.78 -5.96 3.11
C SER A 283 1.35 -6.01 2.58
N TYR A 284 0.66 -4.90 2.61
CA TYR A 284 -0.69 -4.79 2.09
C TYR A 284 -0.87 -3.47 1.31
N PRO A 285 -1.57 -3.54 0.16
CA PRO A 285 -2.08 -4.76 -0.47
C PRO A 285 -0.95 -5.64 -1.02
N THR A 286 -1.19 -6.94 -1.13
CA THR A 286 -0.33 -7.87 -1.86
C THR A 286 -1.14 -8.59 -2.93
N THR A 287 -0.62 -8.57 -4.17
CA THR A 287 -1.31 -9.18 -5.32
C THR A 287 -0.49 -10.27 -5.95
N TYR A 288 -1.07 -11.46 -6.09
CA TYR A 288 -0.51 -12.61 -6.79
C TYR A 288 -1.22 -12.82 -8.12
N VAL A 289 -0.47 -13.26 -9.13
CA VAL A 289 -1.01 -13.76 -10.39
C VAL A 289 -0.86 -15.28 -10.41
N VAL A 290 -1.95 -15.98 -10.67
CA VAL A 290 -2.00 -17.45 -10.64
C VAL A 290 -2.53 -17.95 -11.98
N ASP A 291 -1.83 -18.93 -12.59
CA ASP A 291 -2.26 -19.54 -13.85
C ASP A 291 -3.38 -20.59 -13.65
N SER A 292 -3.96 -21.10 -14.74
CA SER A 292 -5.02 -22.12 -14.71
C SER A 292 -4.60 -23.46 -14.08
N ASN A 293 -3.31 -23.68 -13.90
CA ASN A 293 -2.76 -24.87 -13.25
C ASN A 293 -2.52 -24.63 -11.74
N GLY A 294 -2.85 -23.45 -11.23
CA GLY A 294 -2.62 -23.05 -9.85
C GLY A 294 -1.17 -22.69 -9.53
N ASN A 295 -0.35 -22.40 -10.54
CA ASN A 295 1.02 -21.93 -10.30
C ASN A 295 1.03 -20.43 -10.10
N ILE A 296 1.78 -19.95 -9.10
CA ILE A 296 2.09 -18.54 -8.94
C ILE A 296 3.03 -18.11 -10.08
N VAL A 297 2.67 -17.04 -10.77
CA VAL A 297 3.44 -16.50 -11.91
C VAL A 297 4.24 -15.29 -11.45
N GLY A 298 5.55 -15.42 -11.47
CA GLY A 298 6.50 -14.39 -11.05
C GLY A 298 6.46 -14.10 -9.55
N GLN A 299 6.93 -12.92 -9.18
CA GLN A 299 6.93 -12.46 -7.78
C GLN A 299 5.65 -11.68 -7.48
N PRO A 300 5.14 -11.72 -6.24
CA PRO A 300 4.00 -10.92 -5.85
C PRO A 300 4.26 -9.43 -6.06
N ILE A 301 3.19 -8.69 -6.27
CA ILE A 301 3.21 -7.24 -6.28
C ILE A 301 2.90 -6.77 -4.86
N LEU A 302 3.84 -6.08 -4.26
CA LEU A 302 3.71 -5.50 -2.94
C LEU A 302 3.29 -4.03 -3.09
N GLY A 303 2.25 -3.63 -2.38
CA GLY A 303 1.65 -2.31 -2.49
C GLY A 303 0.61 -2.20 -3.62
N ALA A 304 -0.07 -1.05 -3.67
CA ALA A 304 -1.20 -0.83 -4.56
C ALA A 304 -0.80 -0.83 -6.04
N ILE A 305 -1.67 -1.38 -6.88
CA ILE A 305 -1.49 -1.44 -8.34
C ILE A 305 -1.85 -0.12 -9.05
N THR A 306 -2.19 0.92 -8.32
CA THR A 306 -2.53 2.25 -8.85
C THR A 306 -1.32 2.96 -9.47
N SER A 307 -0.09 2.60 -9.11
CA SER A 307 1.10 3.17 -9.74
C SER A 307 1.33 2.57 -11.14
N GLY A 308 1.75 3.42 -12.08
CA GLY A 308 2.01 3.00 -13.46
C GLY A 308 3.06 1.89 -13.60
N GLU A 309 4.00 1.73 -12.67
CA GLU A 309 4.98 0.64 -12.66
C GLU A 309 4.38 -0.67 -12.16
N GLN A 310 3.62 -0.62 -11.06
CA GLN A 310 2.97 -1.82 -10.52
C GLN A 310 1.89 -2.35 -11.48
N ALA A 311 1.11 -1.46 -12.12
CA ALA A 311 0.15 -1.83 -13.14
C ALA A 311 0.83 -2.54 -14.33
N LYS A 312 1.94 -2.00 -14.86
CA LYS A 312 2.70 -2.63 -15.96
C LYS A 312 3.27 -4.00 -15.55
N LYS A 313 3.77 -4.12 -14.32
CA LYS A 313 4.25 -5.39 -13.79
C LYS A 313 3.11 -6.41 -13.71
N LEU A 314 1.95 -5.99 -13.24
CA LEU A 314 0.76 -6.82 -13.16
C LEU A 314 0.31 -7.30 -14.55
N ASP A 315 0.21 -6.39 -15.53
CA ASP A 315 -0.15 -6.72 -16.90
C ASP A 315 0.82 -7.75 -17.50
N ALA A 316 2.13 -7.58 -17.31
CA ALA A 316 3.15 -8.52 -17.80
C ALA A 316 3.00 -9.92 -17.17
N LEU A 317 2.70 -10.01 -15.87
CA LEU A 317 2.46 -11.28 -15.18
C LEU A 317 1.15 -11.95 -15.66
N ILE A 318 0.12 -11.16 -15.91
CA ILE A 318 -1.14 -11.63 -16.46
C ILE A 318 -0.94 -12.21 -17.86
N ASP A 319 -0.24 -11.51 -18.75
CA ASP A 319 0.05 -12.00 -20.11
C ASP A 319 0.88 -13.29 -20.07
N GLN A 320 1.84 -13.39 -19.15
CA GLN A 320 2.63 -14.62 -18.92
C GLN A 320 1.74 -15.77 -18.44
N ALA A 321 0.82 -15.51 -17.49
CA ALA A 321 -0.10 -16.53 -16.97
C ALA A 321 -1.03 -17.05 -18.06
N ILE A 322 -1.57 -16.16 -18.89
CA ILE A 322 -2.44 -16.53 -20.03
C ILE A 322 -1.64 -17.36 -21.06
N ALA A 323 -0.41 -16.98 -21.37
CA ALA A 323 0.45 -17.75 -22.26
C ALA A 323 0.74 -19.16 -21.73
N ASN A 324 0.92 -19.31 -20.41
CA ASN A 324 1.12 -20.61 -19.75
C ASN A 324 -0.15 -21.49 -19.75
N SER A 325 -1.35 -20.90 -19.85
CA SER A 325 -2.60 -21.64 -19.79
C SER A 325 -2.85 -22.54 -21.01
N GLY A 326 -2.21 -22.27 -22.13
CA GLY A 326 -2.33 -23.05 -23.38
C GLY A 326 -3.73 -23.01 -24.02
N ARG A 327 -4.60 -22.06 -23.58
CA ARG A 327 -5.96 -21.85 -24.08
C ARG A 327 -6.06 -20.66 -25.01
#